data_67a6be999a86853da1ca2e8288e95217
#
_entry.id   67a6be999a86853da1ca2e8288e95217
#
_cell.length_a   1.000
_cell.length_b   1.000
_cell.length_c   1.000
_cell.angle_alpha   90.00
_cell.angle_beta   90.00
_cell.angle_gamma   90.00
#
_symmetry.space_group_name_H-M   'P 1'
#
loop_
_entity.id
_entity.type
_entity.pdbx_description
1 polymer ?
#
loop_
_entity_poly.entity_id
_entity_poly.type
_entity_poly.pdbx_seq_one_letter_code
_entity_poly.pdbx_strand_id
1 'polypeptide(L)'
;MNIVIAGAGEVGSHLAKMLAEEKNNNLTIIDKSEARLEKLSEIADVVTLAGDPTSIEVLMTAGVDKADLFVAVSPASEQDINIISALLAKKMGSKKVTARINNEEYLTHENRILFTELGIDLLFYPEKIASYEIIDLLKQTGTMEFMEF
;
A
#
# COMPACT_ATOMS: atom_id res chain seq x y z
N MET A 1 8.72 5.82 -9.88
CA MET A 1 7.31 5.84 -9.47
C MET A 1 7.16 6.50 -8.11
N ASN A 2 6.05 7.17 -7.91
CA ASN A 2 5.67 7.67 -6.60
C ASN A 2 4.79 6.64 -5.91
N ILE A 3 5.25 6.12 -4.78
CA ILE A 3 4.59 5.05 -4.06
C ILE A 3 4.30 5.50 -2.63
N VAL A 4 3.07 5.31 -2.18
CA VAL A 4 2.68 5.57 -0.80
C VAL A 4 2.26 4.25 -0.16
N ILE A 5 2.88 3.92 0.97
CA ILE A 5 2.56 2.71 1.74
C ILE A 5 1.97 3.15 3.09
N ALA A 6 0.79 2.68 3.40
CA ALA A 6 0.14 2.93 4.68
C ALA A 6 0.25 1.69 5.55
N GLY A 7 1.14 1.75 6.53
CA GLY A 7 1.46 0.66 7.44
C GLY A 7 2.95 0.33 7.43
N ALA A 8 3.60 0.47 8.57
CA ALA A 8 5.03 0.19 8.75
C ALA A 8 5.27 -1.02 9.67
N GLY A 9 4.33 -1.95 9.71
CA GLY A 9 4.49 -3.21 10.39
C GLY A 9 5.39 -4.16 9.60
N GLU A 10 5.32 -5.44 9.89
CA GLU A 10 6.19 -6.42 9.26
C GLU A 10 6.08 -6.44 7.72
N VAL A 11 4.86 -6.51 7.20
CA VAL A 11 4.63 -6.56 5.75
C VAL A 11 5.00 -5.23 5.09
N GLY A 12 4.52 -4.13 5.66
CA GLY A 12 4.76 -2.81 5.08
C GLY A 12 6.24 -2.45 5.05
N SER A 13 6.97 -2.75 6.13
CA SER A 13 8.42 -2.49 6.20
C SER A 13 9.18 -3.32 5.19
N HIS A 14 8.81 -4.59 5.01
CA HIS A 14 9.45 -5.46 4.03
C HIS A 14 9.21 -4.95 2.61
N LEU A 15 7.97 -4.60 2.28
CA LEU A 15 7.63 -4.04 0.97
C LEU A 15 8.38 -2.73 0.71
N ALA A 16 8.43 -1.84 1.71
CA ALA A 16 9.13 -0.58 1.59
C ALA A 16 10.61 -0.79 1.29
N LYS A 17 11.24 -1.71 2.01
CA LYS A 17 12.65 -2.03 1.79
C LYS A 17 12.89 -2.55 0.38
N MET A 18 12.07 -3.49 -0.08
CA MET A 18 12.22 -4.06 -1.42
C MET A 18 12.01 -3.03 -2.52
N LEU A 19 10.98 -2.18 -2.38
CA LEU A 19 10.68 -1.16 -3.38
C LEU A 19 11.69 -0.02 -3.37
N ALA A 20 12.26 0.30 -2.21
CA ALA A 20 13.28 1.34 -2.10
C ALA A 20 14.61 0.94 -2.77
N GLU A 21 14.87 -0.37 -2.92
CA GLU A 21 16.07 -0.86 -3.59
C GLU A 21 16.04 -0.60 -5.10
N GLU A 22 14.86 -0.42 -5.67
CA GLU A 22 14.72 -0.12 -7.08
C GLU A 22 14.93 1.38 -7.34
N LYS A 23 15.71 1.70 -8.37
CA LYS A 23 16.01 3.07 -8.73
C LYS A 23 14.75 3.79 -9.21
N ASN A 24 14.71 5.08 -8.97
CA ASN A 24 13.62 5.97 -9.41
C ASN A 24 12.30 5.79 -8.69
N ASN A 25 12.28 5.05 -7.58
CA ASN A 25 11.11 4.99 -6.72
C ASN A 25 11.22 6.03 -5.62
N ASN A 26 10.15 6.79 -5.44
CA ASN A 26 9.99 7.72 -4.33
C ASN A 26 8.93 7.14 -3.41
N LEU A 27 9.35 6.72 -2.22
CA LEU A 27 8.47 6.09 -1.26
C LEU A 27 8.14 7.00 -0.10
N THR A 28 6.86 7.05 0.24
CA THR A 28 6.38 7.70 1.46
C THR A 28 5.62 6.65 2.27
N ILE A 29 5.94 6.55 3.55
CA ILE A 29 5.37 5.55 4.44
C ILE A 29 4.59 6.26 5.54
N ILE A 30 3.32 5.89 5.71
CA ILE A 30 2.44 6.42 6.75
C ILE A 30 2.28 5.36 7.83
N ASP A 31 2.42 5.74 9.09
CA ASP A 31 2.09 4.89 10.24
C ASP A 31 1.81 5.77 11.45
N LYS A 32 0.98 5.30 12.36
CA LYS A 32 0.71 6.02 13.60
C LYS A 32 1.89 5.98 14.56
N SER A 33 2.74 4.97 14.44
CA SER A 33 3.88 4.75 15.34
C SER A 33 5.13 5.42 14.80
N GLU A 34 5.56 6.49 15.46
CA GLU A 34 6.81 7.15 15.13
C GLU A 34 8.01 6.21 15.31
N ALA A 35 7.95 5.32 16.31
CA ALA A 35 9.01 4.35 16.55
C ALA A 35 9.19 3.38 15.37
N ARG A 36 8.10 2.90 14.77
CA ARG A 36 8.17 2.03 13.59
C ARG A 36 8.75 2.77 12.40
N LEU A 37 8.34 4.01 12.20
CA LEU A 37 8.83 4.84 11.10
C LEU A 37 10.32 5.13 11.23
N GLU A 38 10.76 5.45 12.44
CA GLU A 38 12.17 5.71 12.71
C GLU A 38 13.03 4.47 12.44
N LYS A 39 12.56 3.31 12.89
CA LYS A 39 13.23 2.05 12.65
C LYS A 39 13.34 1.74 11.15
N LEU A 40 12.28 1.98 10.41
CA LEU A 40 12.26 1.75 8.96
C LEU A 40 13.23 2.70 8.25
N SER A 41 13.29 3.97 8.64
CA SER A 41 14.16 4.94 8.00
C SER A 41 15.65 4.64 8.20
N GLU A 42 16.00 3.80 9.19
CA GLU A 42 17.37 3.34 9.38
C GLU A 42 17.82 2.31 8.35
N ILE A 43 16.85 1.59 7.73
CA ILE A 43 17.14 0.48 6.84
C ILE A 43 16.68 0.71 5.39
N ALA A 44 15.97 1.77 5.12
CA ALA A 44 15.44 2.07 3.78
C ALA A 44 15.41 3.57 3.53
N ASP A 45 15.65 3.96 2.29
CA ASP A 45 15.59 5.35 1.87
C ASP A 45 14.13 5.72 1.56
N VAL A 46 13.43 6.19 2.57
CA VAL A 46 12.00 6.50 2.48
C VAL A 46 11.69 7.81 3.21
N VAL A 47 10.62 8.45 2.78
CA VAL A 47 10.04 9.58 3.51
C VAL A 47 9.00 9.00 4.47
N THR A 48 9.04 9.41 5.72
CA THR A 48 8.10 8.91 6.73
C THR A 48 7.13 10.01 7.14
N LEU A 49 5.90 9.62 7.44
CA LEU A 49 4.86 10.52 7.90
C LEU A 49 4.04 9.83 9.01
N ALA A 50 4.14 10.36 10.22
CA ALA A 50 3.37 9.84 11.34
C ALA A 50 1.94 10.38 11.28
N GLY A 51 0.96 9.49 11.28
CA GLY A 51 -0.44 9.89 11.24
C GLY A 51 -1.38 8.72 10.97
N ASP A 52 -2.67 9.03 11.04
CA ASP A 52 -3.72 8.05 10.78
C ASP A 52 -3.89 7.87 9.26
N PRO A 53 -3.78 6.65 8.74
CA PRO A 53 -3.91 6.41 7.30
C PRO A 53 -5.33 6.64 6.76
N THR A 54 -6.32 6.83 7.61
CA THR A 54 -7.67 7.20 7.18
C THR A 54 -7.93 8.71 7.23
N SER A 55 -6.95 9.49 7.67
CA SER A 55 -7.06 10.95 7.67
C SER A 55 -6.82 11.51 6.27
N ILE A 56 -7.78 12.26 5.76
CA ILE A 56 -7.67 12.90 4.45
C ILE A 56 -6.49 13.87 4.41
N GLU A 57 -6.28 14.61 5.49
CA GLU A 57 -5.15 15.53 5.61
C GLU A 57 -3.80 14.80 5.54
N VAL A 58 -3.69 13.70 6.27
CA VAL A 58 -2.47 12.87 6.26
C VAL A 58 -2.24 12.28 4.88
N LEU A 59 -3.26 11.74 4.24
CA LEU A 59 -3.17 11.19 2.90
C LEU A 59 -2.74 12.25 1.88
N MET A 60 -3.29 13.45 1.97
CA MET A 60 -2.91 14.55 1.09
C MET A 60 -1.45 14.95 1.30
N THR A 61 -1.02 15.06 2.55
CA THR A 61 0.37 15.38 2.88
C THR A 61 1.32 14.31 2.36
N ALA A 62 0.92 13.04 2.39
CA ALA A 62 1.73 11.93 1.87
C ALA A 62 1.80 11.92 0.34
N GLY A 63 0.96 12.68 -0.34
CA GLY A 63 1.00 12.77 -1.80
C GLY A 63 0.20 11.70 -2.52
N VAL A 64 -0.87 11.16 -1.91
CA VAL A 64 -1.69 10.13 -2.57
C VAL A 64 -2.33 10.63 -3.86
N ASP A 65 -2.55 11.94 -3.98
CA ASP A 65 -3.10 12.56 -5.19
C ASP A 65 -2.15 12.44 -6.41
N LYS A 66 -0.88 12.21 -6.16
CA LYS A 66 0.15 12.07 -7.20
C LYS A 66 0.79 10.70 -7.21
N ALA A 67 0.29 9.77 -6.40
CA ALA A 67 0.88 8.44 -6.31
C ALA A 67 0.54 7.59 -7.53
N ASP A 68 1.54 6.88 -8.01
CA ASP A 68 1.34 5.86 -9.03
C ASP A 68 0.76 4.59 -8.41
N LEU A 69 1.14 4.33 -7.15
CA LEU A 69 0.71 3.17 -6.39
C LEU A 69 0.49 3.55 -4.93
N PHE A 70 -0.64 3.12 -4.39
CA PHE A 70 -0.95 3.21 -2.96
C PHE A 70 -1.15 1.80 -2.40
N VAL A 71 -0.46 1.46 -1.32
CA VAL A 71 -0.53 0.13 -0.71
C VAL A 71 -0.96 0.26 0.74
N ALA A 72 -2.15 -0.22 1.07
CA ALA A 72 -2.65 -0.22 2.45
C ALA A 72 -2.35 -1.58 3.09
N VAL A 73 -1.41 -1.60 4.04
CA VAL A 73 -0.88 -2.83 4.65
C VAL A 73 -0.79 -2.76 6.19
N SER A 74 -1.70 -2.06 6.81
CA SER A 74 -1.83 -2.12 8.27
C SER A 74 -2.15 -3.57 8.69
N PRO A 75 -1.92 -3.94 9.98
CA PRO A 75 -2.15 -5.33 10.41
C PRO A 75 -3.51 -5.89 10.00
N ALA A 76 -3.59 -7.21 9.84
CA ALA A 76 -4.81 -7.89 9.39
C ALA A 76 -6.05 -7.55 10.21
N SER A 77 -5.89 -7.32 11.52
CA SER A 77 -6.99 -6.90 12.40
C SER A 77 -7.56 -5.52 12.04
N GLU A 78 -6.87 -4.78 11.18
CA GLU A 78 -7.25 -3.44 10.74
C GLU A 78 -7.60 -3.41 9.25
N GLN A 79 -8.20 -4.49 8.72
CA GLN A 79 -8.55 -4.52 7.30
C GLN A 79 -9.51 -3.41 6.88
N ASP A 80 -10.39 -3.00 7.78
CA ASP A 80 -11.31 -1.88 7.54
C ASP A 80 -10.54 -0.58 7.32
N ILE A 81 -9.47 -0.35 8.07
CA ILE A 81 -8.57 0.79 7.87
C ILE A 81 -7.92 0.71 6.49
N ASN A 82 -7.46 -0.47 6.10
CA ASN A 82 -6.83 -0.68 4.79
C ASN A 82 -7.82 -0.41 3.66
N ILE A 83 -9.05 -0.89 3.78
CA ILE A 83 -10.07 -0.67 2.76
C ILE A 83 -10.43 0.81 2.66
N ILE A 84 -10.67 1.47 3.78
CA ILE A 84 -11.04 2.89 3.79
C ILE A 84 -9.92 3.75 3.22
N SER A 85 -8.69 3.54 3.66
CA SER A 85 -7.56 4.33 3.16
C SER A 85 -7.35 4.12 1.65
N ALA A 86 -7.50 2.89 1.17
CA ALA A 86 -7.38 2.60 -0.26
C ALA A 86 -8.49 3.29 -1.08
N LEU A 87 -9.74 3.26 -0.60
CA LEU A 87 -10.84 3.95 -1.26
C LEU A 87 -10.60 5.47 -1.33
N LEU A 88 -10.15 6.06 -0.22
CA LEU A 88 -9.86 7.48 -0.19
C LEU A 88 -8.70 7.83 -1.12
N ALA A 89 -7.63 7.06 -1.09
CA ALA A 89 -6.47 7.29 -1.96
C ALA A 89 -6.86 7.25 -3.44
N LYS A 90 -7.69 6.29 -3.82
CA LYS A 90 -8.18 6.20 -5.20
C LYS A 90 -8.97 7.42 -5.61
N LYS A 91 -9.91 7.83 -4.78
CA LYS A 91 -10.73 9.03 -5.06
C LYS A 91 -9.91 10.31 -5.07
N MET A 92 -8.84 10.36 -4.30
CA MET A 92 -7.97 11.53 -4.24
C MET A 92 -6.99 11.61 -5.40
N GLY A 93 -6.81 10.53 -6.17
CA GLY A 93 -6.02 10.58 -7.39
C GLY A 93 -4.93 9.52 -7.57
N SER A 94 -4.75 8.61 -6.63
CA SER A 94 -3.79 7.51 -6.82
C SER A 94 -4.19 6.67 -8.03
N LYS A 95 -3.24 6.34 -8.88
CA LYS A 95 -3.51 5.60 -10.12
C LYS A 95 -3.93 4.17 -9.87
N LYS A 96 -3.20 3.47 -8.99
CA LYS A 96 -3.52 2.11 -8.58
C LYS A 96 -3.51 2.02 -7.06
N VAL A 97 -4.48 1.32 -6.50
CA VAL A 97 -4.55 1.12 -5.05
C VAL A 97 -4.75 -0.35 -4.74
N THR A 98 -4.14 -0.78 -3.65
CA THR A 98 -4.22 -2.16 -3.18
C THR A 98 -4.43 -2.15 -1.67
N ALA A 99 -5.13 -3.16 -1.16
CA ALA A 99 -5.44 -3.24 0.25
C ALA A 99 -5.26 -4.66 0.79
N ARG A 100 -4.60 -4.74 1.93
CA ARG A 100 -4.48 -5.98 2.69
C ARG A 100 -5.79 -6.27 3.39
N ILE A 101 -6.25 -7.52 3.27
CA ILE A 101 -7.47 -7.98 3.94
C ILE A 101 -7.16 -9.22 4.77
N ASN A 102 -8.07 -9.60 5.65
CA ASN A 102 -8.00 -10.84 6.41
C ASN A 102 -9.24 -11.71 6.25
N ASN A 103 -10.21 -11.27 5.47
CA ASN A 103 -11.42 -12.05 5.21
C ASN A 103 -11.33 -12.67 3.81
N GLU A 104 -11.07 -13.99 3.76
CA GLU A 104 -10.92 -14.71 2.50
C GLU A 104 -12.15 -14.66 1.61
N GLU A 105 -13.32 -14.42 2.18
CA GLU A 105 -14.56 -14.28 1.42
C GLU A 105 -14.42 -13.18 0.35
N TYR A 106 -13.64 -12.13 0.63
CA TYR A 106 -13.44 -11.01 -0.30
C TYR A 106 -12.59 -11.40 -1.51
N LEU A 107 -11.87 -12.51 -1.44
CA LEU A 107 -10.97 -12.94 -2.51
C LEU A 107 -11.64 -13.82 -3.58
N THR A 108 -12.88 -14.24 -3.39
CA THR A 108 -13.58 -15.01 -4.41
C THR A 108 -13.74 -14.16 -5.66
N HIS A 109 -13.78 -14.80 -6.82
CA HIS A 109 -13.87 -14.08 -8.09
C HIS A 109 -15.03 -13.09 -8.13
N GLU A 110 -16.20 -13.54 -7.68
CA GLU A 110 -17.41 -12.70 -7.66
C GLU A 110 -17.29 -11.51 -6.71
N ASN A 111 -16.71 -11.72 -5.53
CA ASN A 111 -16.63 -10.67 -4.52
C ASN A 111 -15.53 -9.66 -4.84
N ARG A 112 -14.46 -10.08 -5.50
CA ARG A 112 -13.40 -9.15 -5.95
C ARG A 112 -13.95 -8.05 -6.85
N ILE A 113 -14.95 -8.37 -7.66
CA ILE A 113 -15.56 -7.41 -8.57
C ILE A 113 -16.17 -6.26 -7.79
N LEU A 114 -16.78 -6.54 -6.63
CA LEU A 114 -17.35 -5.51 -5.77
C LEU A 114 -16.30 -4.46 -5.38
N PHE A 115 -15.12 -4.91 -4.99
CA PHE A 115 -14.04 -4.02 -4.58
C PHE A 115 -13.40 -3.28 -5.75
N THR A 116 -13.28 -3.94 -6.89
CA THR A 116 -12.78 -3.31 -8.11
C THR A 116 -13.71 -2.17 -8.53
N GLU A 117 -15.02 -2.38 -8.47
CA GLU A 117 -16.00 -1.34 -8.78
C GLU A 117 -15.93 -0.17 -7.80
N LEU A 118 -15.55 -0.43 -6.54
CA LEU A 118 -15.32 0.61 -5.55
C LEU A 118 -14.00 1.36 -5.75
N GLY A 119 -13.15 0.85 -6.64
CA GLY A 119 -11.88 1.49 -6.96
C GLY A 119 -10.63 0.83 -6.38
N ILE A 120 -10.78 -0.30 -5.70
CA ILE A 120 -9.62 -1.04 -5.20
C ILE A 120 -9.16 -2.04 -6.26
N ASP A 121 -7.98 -1.81 -6.80
CA ASP A 121 -7.47 -2.58 -7.94
C ASP A 121 -7.02 -3.99 -7.55
N LEU A 122 -6.53 -4.18 -6.33
CA LEU A 122 -6.07 -5.47 -5.85
C LEU A 122 -6.30 -5.62 -4.35
N LEU A 123 -6.86 -6.78 -3.96
CA LEU A 123 -6.91 -7.21 -2.56
C LEU A 123 -5.92 -8.35 -2.37
N PHE A 124 -5.25 -8.41 -1.23
CA PHE A 124 -4.33 -9.50 -0.96
C PHE A 124 -4.35 -9.92 0.51
N TYR A 125 -3.91 -11.16 0.74
CA TYR A 125 -3.90 -11.80 2.05
C TYR A 125 -2.49 -12.31 2.35
N PRO A 126 -1.65 -11.51 3.03
CA PRO A 126 -0.23 -11.84 3.20
C PRO A 126 0.04 -13.13 3.96
N GLU A 127 -0.89 -13.56 4.81
CA GLU A 127 -0.75 -14.81 5.55
C GLU A 127 -0.68 -16.03 4.65
N LYS A 128 -1.08 -15.88 3.38
CA LYS A 128 -1.06 -16.95 2.38
C LYS A 128 -0.01 -16.78 1.31
N ILE A 129 0.59 -15.60 1.21
CA ILE A 129 1.60 -15.32 0.19
C ILE A 129 2.77 -14.56 0.78
N ALA A 130 3.97 -14.86 0.30
CA ALA A 130 5.18 -14.17 0.72
C ALA A 130 5.26 -12.77 0.08
N SER A 131 6.04 -11.89 0.68
CA SER A 131 6.16 -10.49 0.21
C SER A 131 6.60 -10.38 -1.24
N TYR A 132 7.52 -11.24 -1.70
CA TYR A 132 7.95 -11.22 -3.10
C TYR A 132 6.81 -11.59 -4.05
N GLU A 133 5.90 -12.46 -3.62
CA GLU A 133 4.71 -12.81 -4.41
C GLU A 133 3.74 -11.64 -4.50
N ILE A 134 3.66 -10.81 -3.46
CA ILE A 134 2.84 -9.61 -3.48
C ILE A 134 3.37 -8.66 -4.56
N ILE A 135 4.68 -8.50 -4.64
CA ILE A 135 5.30 -7.66 -5.66
C ILE A 135 5.01 -8.20 -7.05
N ASP A 136 5.09 -9.52 -7.23
CA ASP A 136 4.75 -10.15 -8.51
C ASP A 136 3.31 -9.90 -8.90
N LEU A 137 2.37 -9.99 -7.94
CA LEU A 137 0.97 -9.69 -8.20
C LEU A 137 0.77 -8.23 -8.61
N LEU A 138 1.49 -7.31 -7.98
CA LEU A 138 1.43 -5.91 -8.37
C LEU A 138 1.92 -5.69 -9.80
N LYS A 139 2.96 -6.41 -10.21
CA LYS A 139 3.45 -6.38 -11.59
C LYS A 139 2.42 -6.93 -12.57
N GLN A 140 1.73 -8.01 -12.20
CA GLN A 140 0.70 -8.61 -13.05
C GLN A 140 -0.51 -7.70 -13.28
N THR A 141 -0.77 -6.77 -12.38
CA THR A 141 -1.84 -5.79 -12.57
C THR A 141 -1.46 -4.66 -13.53
N GLY A 142 -0.23 -4.68 -14.03
CA GLY A 142 0.29 -3.61 -14.87
C GLY A 142 0.76 -2.38 -14.10
N THR A 143 0.61 -2.39 -12.78
CA THR A 143 0.94 -1.24 -11.94
C THR A 143 2.42 -0.90 -12.00
N MET A 144 3.28 -1.88 -12.14
CA MET A 144 4.74 -1.72 -12.11
C MET A 144 5.40 -1.97 -13.46
N GLU A 145 4.65 -1.96 -14.56
CA GLU A 145 5.20 -2.20 -15.90
C GLU A 145 6.30 -1.22 -16.26
N PHE A 146 6.17 0.01 -15.83
CA PHE A 146 7.14 1.07 -16.17
C PHE A 146 8.49 0.86 -15.50
N MET A 147 8.58 0.01 -14.52
CA MET A 147 9.82 -0.23 -13.79
C MET A 147 10.73 -1.22 -14.50
N GLU A 148 10.23 -1.94 -15.49
CA GLU A 148 11.01 -2.91 -16.26
C GLU A 148 11.70 -2.28 -17.47
N PHE A 149 11.36 -1.08 -17.76
CA PHE A 149 11.93 -0.32 -18.85
C PHE A 149 12.88 0.76 -18.35
#